data_5e258d500611175aa54b98ebc9f9df48
#
_entry.id   5e258d500611175aa54b98ebc9f9df48
#
_cell.length_a   1.000
_cell.length_b   1.000
_cell.length_c   1.000
_cell.angle_alpha   90.00
_cell.angle_beta   90.00
_cell.angle_gamma   90.00
#
_symmetry.space_group_name_H-M   'P 1'
#
loop_
_entity.id
_entity.type
_entity.pdbx_description
1 polymer ?
#
loop_
_entity_poly.entity_id
_entity_poly.type
_entity_poly.pdbx_seq_one_letter_code
_entity_poly.pdbx_strand_id
1 'polypeptide(L)'
;MFPASYDRYIEVFGGGGWVLFGKPPDDRCMEIYNDYNSNLANLFYCVKNRTGAFLKELGFLPLNSRDEFTVIRNFIEKQEPDTRFLIEELELAEKHLMPPDYEEVKKILLENAEVTDVKRAAAFFKLIRYSYGSGCTSFGCRPFDVRNCFDTIWQASRRLADTVIENKDFEALIRQYDRDSDFFY
;
A
#
# COMPACT_ATOMS: atom_id res chain seq x y z
N MET A 1 22.77 -10.15 -8.53
CA MET A 1 22.36 -11.31 -9.35
C MET A 1 21.52 -12.20 -8.47
N PHE A 2 20.33 -12.62 -8.92
CA PHE A 2 19.47 -13.52 -8.14
C PHE A 2 20.08 -14.91 -8.07
N PRO A 3 19.90 -15.67 -6.95
CA PRO A 3 20.26 -17.09 -6.89
C PRO A 3 19.51 -17.90 -7.96
N ALA A 4 20.05 -19.07 -8.30
CA ALA A 4 19.44 -19.94 -9.30
C ALA A 4 18.09 -20.55 -8.84
N SER A 5 17.90 -20.73 -7.52
CA SER A 5 16.67 -21.23 -6.90
C SER A 5 16.53 -20.68 -5.48
N TYR A 6 15.33 -20.41 -5.07
CA TYR A 6 14.92 -20.04 -3.71
C TYR A 6 13.42 -20.25 -3.57
N ASP A 7 12.96 -20.55 -2.35
CA ASP A 7 11.53 -20.78 -2.07
C ASP A 7 10.81 -19.48 -1.73
N ARG A 8 11.53 -18.51 -1.10
CA ARG A 8 10.96 -17.21 -0.73
C ARG A 8 11.91 -16.10 -1.13
N TYR A 9 11.34 -15.05 -1.68
CA TYR A 9 11.98 -13.77 -1.95
C TYR A 9 11.54 -12.77 -0.88
N ILE A 10 12.46 -12.21 -0.13
CA ILE A 10 12.19 -11.28 0.96
C ILE A 10 12.90 -9.96 0.69
N GLU A 11 12.13 -8.92 0.38
CA GLU A 11 12.61 -7.55 0.23
C GLU A 11 12.55 -6.84 1.59
N VAL A 12 13.70 -6.76 2.28
CA VAL A 12 13.79 -6.32 3.69
C VAL A 12 13.53 -4.83 3.84
N PHE A 13 14.05 -4.03 2.91
CA PHE A 13 13.93 -2.57 2.87
C PHE A 13 13.28 -2.17 1.55
N GLY A 14 12.00 -2.53 1.39
CA GLY A 14 11.31 -2.51 0.09
C GLY A 14 11.20 -1.12 -0.54
N GLY A 15 11.03 -0.06 0.26
CA GLY A 15 10.90 1.28 -0.28
C GLY A 15 9.86 1.37 -1.39
N GLY A 16 10.23 1.85 -2.56
CA GLY A 16 9.35 1.91 -3.73
C GLY A 16 9.04 0.56 -4.40
N GLY A 17 9.56 -0.55 -3.89
CA GLY A 17 9.35 -1.90 -4.43
C GLY A 17 9.99 -2.10 -5.82
N TRP A 18 11.05 -1.38 -6.14
CA TRP A 18 11.63 -1.38 -7.48
C TRP A 18 12.05 -2.77 -7.95
N VAL A 19 12.59 -3.59 -7.06
CA VAL A 19 13.04 -4.94 -7.42
C VAL A 19 11.84 -5.87 -7.50
N LEU A 20 10.93 -5.82 -6.53
CA LEU A 20 9.67 -6.58 -6.54
C LEU A 20 8.88 -6.36 -7.83
N PHE A 21 8.67 -5.09 -8.23
CA PHE A 21 7.93 -4.75 -9.45
C PHE A 21 8.72 -5.01 -10.74
N GLY A 22 10.05 -4.93 -10.68
CA GLY A 22 10.91 -5.22 -11.83
C GLY A 22 11.17 -6.71 -12.06
N LYS A 23 10.97 -7.53 -11.03
CA LYS A 23 11.11 -8.99 -11.10
C LYS A 23 9.83 -9.60 -11.72
N PRO A 24 9.97 -10.55 -12.67
CA PRO A 24 8.81 -11.33 -13.10
C PRO A 24 8.17 -12.08 -11.92
N PRO A 25 6.82 -12.15 -11.84
CA PRO A 25 6.17 -12.99 -10.85
C PRO A 25 6.56 -14.46 -11.03
N ASP A 26 6.69 -15.19 -9.93
CA ASP A 26 6.97 -16.64 -9.95
C ASP A 26 6.01 -17.30 -8.94
N ASP A 27 5.02 -18.01 -9.45
CA ASP A 27 3.98 -18.67 -8.65
C ASP A 27 4.51 -19.79 -7.74
N ARG A 28 5.79 -20.19 -7.92
CA ARG A 28 6.47 -21.19 -7.09
C ARG A 28 7.21 -20.55 -5.91
N CYS A 29 7.33 -19.24 -5.90
CA CYS A 29 8.11 -18.48 -4.92
C CYS A 29 7.18 -17.56 -4.13
N MET A 30 7.17 -17.71 -2.81
CA MET A 30 6.48 -16.76 -1.94
C MET A 30 7.25 -15.43 -1.91
N GLU A 31 6.58 -14.35 -2.24
CA GLU A 31 7.18 -13.01 -2.21
C GLU A 31 6.76 -12.24 -0.96
N ILE A 32 7.72 -11.70 -0.25
CA ILE A 32 7.51 -10.87 0.95
C ILE A 32 8.13 -9.50 0.71
N TYR A 33 7.29 -8.48 0.81
CA TYR A 33 7.69 -7.08 0.83
C TYR A 33 7.63 -6.58 2.27
N ASN A 34 8.68 -5.94 2.74
CA ASN A 34 8.71 -5.29 4.04
C ASN A 34 9.24 -3.86 3.93
N ASP A 35 8.66 -2.97 4.70
CA ASP A 35 9.24 -1.66 4.98
C ASP A 35 8.90 -1.23 6.41
N TYR A 36 9.87 -0.59 7.07
CA TYR A 36 9.67 -0.08 8.43
C TYR A 36 8.74 1.14 8.47
N ASN A 37 8.62 1.86 7.36
CA ASN A 37 7.73 3.01 7.24
C ASN A 37 6.26 2.56 7.15
N SER A 38 5.52 2.70 8.24
CA SER A 38 4.12 2.30 8.32
C SER A 38 3.20 2.99 7.30
N ASN A 39 3.49 4.24 6.91
CA ASN A 39 2.72 4.91 5.87
C ASN A 39 2.94 4.25 4.50
N LEU A 40 4.16 3.78 4.23
CA LEU A 40 4.49 3.09 2.99
C LEU A 40 3.88 1.69 2.96
N ALA A 41 4.00 0.92 4.06
CA ALA A 41 3.35 -0.38 4.18
C ALA A 41 1.83 -0.26 4.03
N ASN A 42 1.19 0.73 4.70
CA ASN A 42 -0.23 1.03 4.55
C ASN A 42 -0.60 1.37 3.09
N LEU A 43 0.22 2.14 2.38
CA LEU A 43 0.02 2.43 0.96
C LEU A 43 -0.02 1.14 0.13
N PHE A 44 0.95 0.24 0.32
CA PHE A 44 0.99 -1.04 -0.39
C PHE A 44 -0.19 -1.94 -0.02
N TYR A 45 -0.61 -2.00 1.26
CA TYR A 45 -1.82 -2.69 1.68
C TYR A 45 -3.06 -2.15 0.97
N CYS A 46 -3.23 -0.83 0.91
CA CYS A 46 -4.38 -0.21 0.25
C CYS A 46 -4.37 -0.45 -1.27
N VAL A 47 -3.20 -0.38 -1.91
CA VAL A 47 -3.06 -0.71 -3.34
C VAL A 47 -3.40 -2.17 -3.60
N LYS A 48 -2.99 -3.10 -2.74
CA LYS A 48 -3.29 -4.52 -2.86
C LYS A 48 -4.77 -4.83 -2.60
N ASN A 49 -5.29 -4.42 -1.45
CA ASN A 49 -6.54 -4.94 -0.91
C ASN A 49 -7.73 -3.97 -1.06
N ARG A 50 -7.49 -2.67 -1.24
CA ARG A 50 -8.49 -1.60 -1.24
C ARG A 50 -8.36 -0.67 -2.46
N THR A 51 -7.96 -1.21 -3.61
CA THR A 51 -7.61 -0.43 -4.82
C THR A 51 -8.71 0.52 -5.25
N GLY A 52 -9.97 0.08 -5.27
CA GLY A 52 -11.10 0.92 -5.68
C GLY A 52 -11.33 2.09 -4.72
N ALA A 53 -11.30 1.85 -3.41
CA ALA A 53 -11.41 2.89 -2.39
C ALA A 53 -10.23 3.86 -2.44
N PHE A 54 -9.02 3.34 -2.64
CA PHE A 54 -7.81 4.14 -2.79
C PHE A 54 -7.88 5.07 -4.00
N LEU A 55 -8.32 4.59 -5.17
CA LEU A 55 -8.50 5.41 -6.36
C LEU A 55 -9.61 6.47 -6.19
N LYS A 56 -10.70 6.12 -5.50
CA LYS A 56 -11.77 7.06 -5.14
C LYS A 56 -11.23 8.20 -4.28
N GLU A 57 -10.43 7.89 -3.26
CA GLU A 57 -9.85 8.89 -2.36
C GLU A 57 -8.74 9.73 -3.02
N LEU A 58 -7.97 9.16 -3.94
CA LEU A 58 -7.03 9.94 -4.76
C LEU A 58 -7.74 11.05 -5.52
N GLY A 59 -8.97 10.78 -5.98
CA GLY A 59 -9.79 11.73 -6.71
C GLY A 59 -9.24 12.08 -8.08
N PHE A 60 -9.84 13.08 -8.72
CA PHE A 60 -9.52 13.47 -10.09
C PHE A 60 -8.83 14.83 -10.18
N LEU A 61 -8.68 15.54 -9.06
CA LEU A 61 -8.14 16.88 -9.05
C LEU A 61 -6.64 16.84 -8.71
N PRO A 62 -5.81 17.47 -9.55
CA PRO A 62 -4.39 17.59 -9.24
C PRO A 62 -4.18 18.49 -8.02
N LEU A 63 -3.19 18.16 -7.21
CA LEU A 63 -2.69 19.04 -6.17
C LEU A 63 -1.73 20.05 -6.82
N ASN A 64 -2.00 21.34 -6.69
CA ASN A 64 -1.14 22.38 -7.27
C ASN A 64 -0.83 23.50 -6.26
N SER A 65 -1.08 23.29 -4.98
CA SER A 65 -0.92 24.28 -3.93
C SER A 65 0.07 23.83 -2.87
N ARG A 66 0.95 24.76 -2.48
CA ARG A 66 1.85 24.56 -1.35
C ARG A 66 1.09 24.42 -0.03
N ASP A 67 -0.03 25.12 0.09
CA ASP A 67 -0.87 25.07 1.30
C ASP A 67 -1.51 23.69 1.46
N GLU A 68 -2.05 23.12 0.37
CA GLU A 68 -2.58 21.76 0.37
C GLU A 68 -1.50 20.73 0.71
N PHE A 69 -0.30 20.88 0.15
CA PHE A 69 0.85 20.03 0.50
C PHE A 69 1.14 20.09 2.01
N THR A 70 1.12 21.29 2.60
CA THR A 70 1.33 21.49 4.04
C THR A 70 0.24 20.81 4.86
N VAL A 71 -1.04 20.94 4.46
CA VAL A 71 -2.18 20.28 5.12
C VAL A 71 -2.02 18.76 5.07
N ILE A 72 -1.69 18.20 3.91
CA ILE A 72 -1.47 16.74 3.75
C ILE A 72 -0.31 16.27 4.62
N ARG A 73 0.80 16.99 4.64
CA ARG A 73 1.95 16.64 5.48
C ARG A 73 1.59 16.60 6.97
N ASN A 74 0.91 17.65 7.44
CA ASN A 74 0.46 17.75 8.83
C ASN A 74 -0.52 16.61 9.19
N PHE A 75 -1.37 16.19 8.27
CA PHE A 75 -2.27 15.05 8.45
C PHE A 75 -1.48 13.73 8.61
N ILE A 76 -0.48 13.51 7.77
CA ILE A 76 0.39 12.33 7.87
C ILE A 76 1.15 12.28 9.21
N GLU A 77 1.61 13.43 9.70
CA GLU A 77 2.34 13.54 10.97
C GLU A 77 1.46 13.24 12.20
N LYS A 78 0.15 13.49 12.14
CA LYS A 78 -0.78 13.30 13.28
C LYS A 78 -1.16 11.85 13.58
N GLN A 79 -0.99 10.93 12.65
CA GLN A 79 -1.28 9.49 12.78
C GLN A 79 -2.72 9.13 13.24
N GLU A 80 -3.73 9.93 12.93
CA GLU A 80 -5.13 9.60 13.22
C GLU A 80 -5.75 8.74 12.11
N PRO A 81 -6.32 7.55 12.41
CA PRO A 81 -6.94 6.68 11.40
C PRO A 81 -8.27 7.25 10.89
N ASP A 82 -8.62 6.97 9.64
CA ASP A 82 -9.92 7.31 9.04
C ASP A 82 -10.70 6.04 8.66
N THR A 83 -11.85 5.85 9.29
CA THR A 83 -12.71 4.67 9.13
C THR A 83 -13.90 4.88 8.18
N ARG A 84 -14.02 6.02 7.49
CA ARG A 84 -15.17 6.33 6.60
C ARG A 84 -15.40 5.24 5.55
N PHE A 85 -14.34 4.79 4.90
CA PHE A 85 -14.45 3.77 3.86
C PHE A 85 -14.91 2.43 4.39
N LEU A 86 -14.56 2.07 5.61
CA LEU A 86 -15.06 0.87 6.26
C LEU A 86 -16.57 0.92 6.41
N ILE A 87 -17.11 2.06 6.86
CA ILE A 87 -18.56 2.24 7.02
C ILE A 87 -19.26 2.10 5.67
N GLU A 88 -18.78 2.80 4.63
CA GLU A 88 -19.33 2.71 3.28
C GLU A 88 -19.30 1.27 2.71
N GLU A 89 -18.22 0.52 2.97
CA GLU A 89 -18.07 -0.86 2.50
C GLU A 89 -18.99 -1.82 3.26
N LEU A 90 -19.16 -1.64 4.57
CA LEU A 90 -20.09 -2.43 5.37
C LEU A 90 -21.55 -2.20 4.95
N GLU A 91 -21.95 -0.95 4.72
CA GLU A 91 -23.29 -0.61 4.21
C GLU A 91 -23.54 -1.22 2.82
N LEU A 92 -22.52 -1.21 1.94
CA LEU A 92 -22.62 -1.80 0.62
C LEU A 92 -22.74 -3.32 0.70
N ALA A 93 -21.94 -3.97 1.55
CA ALA A 93 -22.01 -5.41 1.76
C ALA A 93 -23.37 -5.84 2.32
N GLU A 94 -23.90 -5.14 3.33
CA GLU A 94 -25.23 -5.40 3.91
C GLU A 94 -26.35 -5.28 2.87
N LYS A 95 -26.24 -4.31 1.97
CA LYS A 95 -27.25 -4.09 0.93
C LYS A 95 -27.27 -5.17 -0.16
N HIS A 96 -26.13 -5.79 -0.46
CA HIS A 96 -25.98 -6.66 -1.62
C HIS A 96 -25.71 -8.12 -1.30
N LEU A 97 -25.41 -8.47 -0.06
CA LEU A 97 -25.11 -9.83 0.37
C LEU A 97 -26.12 -10.32 1.39
N MET A 98 -26.46 -11.61 1.32
CA MET A 98 -27.29 -12.29 2.30
C MET A 98 -26.42 -13.14 3.23
N PRO A 99 -26.85 -13.43 4.47
CA PRO A 99 -26.17 -14.42 5.31
C PRO A 99 -26.14 -15.81 4.64
N PRO A 100 -25.03 -16.59 4.74
CA PRO A 100 -23.84 -16.32 5.58
C PRO A 100 -22.79 -15.40 4.92
N ASP A 101 -22.87 -15.12 3.62
CA ASP A 101 -21.83 -14.41 2.86
C ASP A 101 -21.58 -13.00 3.42
N TYR A 102 -22.63 -12.29 3.87
CA TYR A 102 -22.48 -10.99 4.52
C TYR A 102 -21.60 -11.05 5.77
N GLU A 103 -21.80 -12.04 6.65
CA GLU A 103 -21.02 -12.15 7.88
C GLU A 103 -19.54 -12.46 7.62
N GLU A 104 -19.27 -13.27 6.59
CA GLU A 104 -17.90 -13.57 6.16
C GLU A 104 -17.20 -12.32 5.59
N VAL A 105 -17.87 -11.61 4.68
CA VAL A 105 -17.34 -10.38 4.08
C VAL A 105 -17.17 -9.29 5.14
N LYS A 106 -18.11 -9.13 6.07
CA LYS A 106 -18.00 -8.20 7.19
C LYS A 106 -16.77 -8.48 8.04
N LYS A 107 -16.52 -9.75 8.38
CA LYS A 107 -15.31 -10.13 9.14
C LYS A 107 -14.04 -9.74 8.41
N ILE A 108 -13.95 -10.04 7.10
CA ILE A 108 -12.80 -9.70 6.27
C ILE A 108 -12.60 -8.18 6.21
N LEU A 109 -13.68 -7.39 6.05
CA LEU A 109 -13.60 -5.94 6.01
C LEU A 109 -13.10 -5.35 7.33
N LEU A 110 -13.57 -5.87 8.47
CA LEU A 110 -13.13 -5.43 9.79
C LEU A 110 -11.65 -5.76 10.03
N GLU A 111 -11.22 -6.98 9.72
CA GLU A 111 -9.82 -7.39 9.82
C GLU A 111 -8.90 -6.52 8.93
N ASN A 112 -9.32 -6.23 7.69
CA ASN A 112 -8.58 -5.35 6.80
C ASN A 112 -8.53 -3.90 7.29
N ALA A 113 -9.57 -3.41 7.97
CA ALA A 113 -9.62 -2.05 8.47
C ALA A 113 -8.64 -1.79 9.64
N GLU A 114 -8.29 -2.84 10.39
CA GLU A 114 -7.28 -2.73 11.45
C GLU A 114 -5.87 -2.44 10.90
N VAL A 115 -5.61 -2.84 9.65
CA VAL A 115 -4.30 -2.70 9.01
C VAL A 115 -4.26 -1.67 7.87
N THR A 116 -5.41 -1.12 7.45
CA THR A 116 -5.48 -0.22 6.29
C THR A 116 -6.18 1.10 6.60
N ASP A 117 -5.53 2.20 6.28
CA ASP A 117 -6.11 3.55 6.28
C ASP A 117 -6.01 4.15 4.88
N VAL A 118 -7.14 4.11 4.15
CA VAL A 118 -7.21 4.53 2.73
C VAL A 118 -6.93 6.02 2.56
N LYS A 119 -7.43 6.87 3.44
CA LYS A 119 -7.19 8.32 3.39
C LYS A 119 -5.72 8.65 3.62
N ARG A 120 -5.12 7.99 4.61
CA ARG A 120 -3.68 8.11 4.88
C ARG A 120 -2.85 7.63 3.71
N ALA A 121 -3.21 6.50 3.09
CA ALA A 121 -2.53 5.98 1.91
C ALA A 121 -2.59 6.97 0.73
N ALA A 122 -3.77 7.52 0.44
CA ALA A 122 -3.95 8.51 -0.63
C ALA A 122 -3.20 9.81 -0.33
N ALA A 123 -3.24 10.29 0.91
CA ALA A 123 -2.49 11.46 1.35
C ALA A 123 -0.98 11.23 1.21
N PHE A 124 -0.49 10.08 1.66
CA PHE A 124 0.93 9.73 1.57
C PHE A 124 1.39 9.58 0.12
N PHE A 125 0.60 8.95 -0.75
CA PHE A 125 0.89 8.87 -2.18
C PHE A 125 1.01 10.28 -2.81
N LYS A 126 0.04 11.17 -2.52
CA LYS A 126 0.10 12.56 -2.98
C LYS A 126 1.34 13.27 -2.44
N LEU A 127 1.66 13.10 -1.16
CA LEU A 127 2.84 13.70 -0.53
C LEU A 127 4.14 13.30 -1.24
N ILE A 128 4.32 12.00 -1.53
CA ILE A 128 5.49 11.50 -2.29
C ILE A 128 5.55 12.14 -3.67
N ARG A 129 4.44 12.14 -4.41
CA ARG A 129 4.39 12.59 -5.81
C ARG A 129 4.59 14.10 -5.99
N TYR A 130 4.17 14.90 -5.02
CA TYR A 130 4.29 16.36 -5.07
C TYR A 130 5.51 16.89 -4.32
N SER A 131 6.27 16.05 -3.65
CA SER A 131 7.49 16.45 -2.96
C SER A 131 8.70 16.51 -3.90
N TYR A 132 9.64 17.37 -3.56
CA TYR A 132 10.94 17.39 -4.22
C TYR A 132 11.70 16.08 -3.92
N GLY A 133 12.16 15.41 -4.98
CA GLY A 133 12.89 14.15 -4.85
C GLY A 133 12.15 13.03 -4.11
N SER A 134 10.81 13.09 -4.04
CA SER A 134 9.97 12.15 -3.30
C SER A 134 10.26 12.07 -1.79
N GLY A 135 10.95 13.07 -1.23
CA GLY A 135 11.40 13.08 0.16
C GLY A 135 10.35 13.49 1.20
N CYS A 136 9.10 13.75 0.80
CA CYS A 136 7.97 14.14 1.66
C CYS A 136 8.16 15.40 2.53
N THR A 137 9.25 16.14 2.36
CA THR A 137 9.63 17.29 3.22
C THR A 137 9.32 18.63 2.60
N SER A 138 9.45 18.78 1.29
CA SER A 138 9.28 20.05 0.59
C SER A 138 8.50 19.88 -0.71
N PHE A 139 7.66 20.88 -1.02
CA PHE A 139 6.85 20.89 -2.23
C PHE A 139 7.70 21.02 -3.49
N GLY A 140 7.54 20.10 -4.45
CA GLY A 140 8.37 20.01 -5.66
C GLY A 140 7.98 20.96 -6.79
N CYS A 141 6.87 21.68 -6.67
CA CYS A 141 6.38 22.67 -7.65
C CYS A 141 6.20 22.12 -9.08
N ARG A 142 6.02 20.79 -9.25
CA ARG A 142 5.78 20.20 -10.57
C ARG A 142 4.32 19.80 -10.71
N PRO A 143 3.67 20.17 -11.82
CA PRO A 143 2.33 19.69 -12.14
C PRO A 143 2.33 18.16 -12.19
N PHE A 144 1.37 17.55 -11.52
CA PHE A 144 1.17 16.11 -11.56
C PHE A 144 -0.31 15.79 -11.65
N ASP A 145 -0.68 15.07 -12.69
CA ASP A 145 -2.04 14.58 -12.86
C ASP A 145 -2.14 13.15 -12.31
N VAL A 146 -2.82 13.02 -11.19
CA VAL A 146 -3.01 11.74 -10.49
C VAL A 146 -3.70 10.68 -11.37
N ARG A 147 -4.53 11.11 -12.32
CA ARG A 147 -5.23 10.20 -13.27
C ARG A 147 -4.26 9.37 -14.09
N ASN A 148 -3.08 9.91 -14.41
CA ASN A 148 -2.04 9.18 -15.15
C ASN A 148 -1.46 7.98 -14.37
N CYS A 149 -1.77 7.85 -13.08
CA CYS A 149 -1.33 6.74 -12.26
C CYS A 149 -2.38 5.62 -12.11
N PHE A 150 -3.62 5.82 -12.53
CA PHE A 150 -4.71 4.87 -12.26
C PHE A 150 -4.41 3.48 -12.83
N ASP A 151 -4.02 3.41 -14.09
CA ASP A 151 -3.67 2.13 -14.72
C ASP A 151 -2.45 1.47 -14.04
N THR A 152 -1.45 2.27 -13.69
CA THR A 152 -0.26 1.78 -12.96
C THR A 152 -0.63 1.24 -11.59
N ILE A 153 -1.55 1.90 -10.88
CA ILE A 153 -2.04 1.44 -9.57
C ILE A 153 -2.80 0.12 -9.72
N TRP A 154 -3.63 -0.05 -10.74
CA TRP A 154 -4.31 -1.32 -11.04
C TRP A 154 -3.31 -2.44 -11.39
N GLN A 155 -2.28 -2.14 -12.17
CA GLN A 155 -1.21 -3.10 -12.48
C GLN A 155 -0.45 -3.49 -11.22
N ALA A 156 -0.12 -2.52 -10.36
CA ALA A 156 0.53 -2.76 -9.08
C ALA A 156 -0.34 -3.63 -8.15
N SER A 157 -1.64 -3.36 -8.08
CA SER A 157 -2.60 -4.18 -7.32
C SER A 157 -2.58 -5.65 -7.75
N ARG A 158 -2.62 -5.91 -9.05
CA ARG A 158 -2.54 -7.27 -9.59
C ARG A 158 -1.19 -7.92 -9.29
N ARG A 159 -0.10 -7.15 -9.42
CA ARG A 159 1.26 -7.66 -9.15
C ARG A 159 1.46 -8.01 -7.67
N LEU A 160 0.78 -7.31 -6.77
CA LEU A 160 0.85 -7.53 -5.32
C LEU A 160 -0.11 -8.61 -4.81
N ALA A 161 -0.99 -9.16 -5.64
CA ALA A 161 -2.09 -10.05 -5.21
C ALA A 161 -1.61 -11.17 -4.28
N ASP A 162 -0.49 -11.81 -4.62
CA ASP A 162 0.08 -12.93 -3.86
C ASP A 162 1.29 -12.53 -3.00
N THR A 163 1.68 -11.24 -2.99
CA THR A 163 2.80 -10.74 -2.20
C THR A 163 2.37 -10.53 -0.74
N VAL A 164 3.10 -11.07 0.21
CA VAL A 164 2.93 -10.76 1.64
C VAL A 164 3.53 -9.39 1.91
N ILE A 165 2.73 -8.50 2.53
CA ILE A 165 3.20 -7.18 2.93
C ILE A 165 3.40 -7.19 4.44
N GLU A 166 4.60 -6.83 4.87
CA GLU A 166 4.98 -6.72 6.27
C GLU A 166 5.36 -5.27 6.62
N ASN A 167 5.18 -4.91 7.87
CA ASN A 167 5.65 -3.63 8.42
C ASN A 167 6.42 -3.90 9.71
N LYS A 168 7.62 -4.41 9.55
CA LYS A 168 8.45 -4.89 10.67
C LYS A 168 9.82 -4.26 10.65
N ASP A 169 10.41 -4.16 11.83
CA ASP A 169 11.85 -4.01 11.96
C ASP A 169 12.58 -5.15 11.25
N PHE A 170 13.71 -4.83 10.62
CA PHE A 170 14.45 -5.80 9.80
C PHE A 170 14.91 -7.02 10.61
N GLU A 171 15.27 -6.84 11.88
CA GLU A 171 15.71 -7.93 12.75
C GLU A 171 14.55 -8.90 13.05
N ALA A 172 13.37 -8.37 13.35
CA ALA A 172 12.17 -9.17 13.56
C ALA A 172 11.73 -9.91 12.31
N LEU A 173 11.86 -9.25 11.13
CA LEU A 173 11.57 -9.86 9.83
C LEU A 173 12.51 -11.02 9.54
N ILE A 174 13.84 -10.81 9.65
CA ILE A 174 14.84 -11.83 9.40
C ILE A 174 14.61 -13.03 10.31
N ARG A 175 14.45 -12.82 11.62
CA ARG A 175 14.16 -13.91 12.57
C ARG A 175 12.92 -14.75 12.20
N GLN A 176 11.91 -14.12 11.58
CA GLN A 176 10.69 -14.81 11.17
C GLN A 176 10.88 -15.68 9.93
N TYR A 177 11.69 -15.21 8.99
CA TYR A 177 11.81 -15.81 7.67
C TYR A 177 13.16 -16.51 7.40
N ASP A 178 14.14 -16.44 8.30
CA ASP A 178 15.49 -16.98 8.11
C ASP A 178 15.49 -18.52 8.00
N ARG A 179 15.54 -19.02 6.78
CA ARG A 179 15.67 -20.44 6.41
C ARG A 179 16.66 -20.60 5.27
N ASP A 180 17.26 -21.79 5.15
CA ASP A 180 18.31 -22.09 4.16
C ASP A 180 17.91 -21.84 2.70
N SER A 181 16.60 -21.93 2.38
CA SER A 181 16.07 -21.72 1.02
C SER A 181 15.57 -20.30 0.76
N ASP A 182 15.75 -19.35 1.69
CA ASP A 182 15.25 -18.00 1.55
C ASP A 182 16.29 -17.07 0.89
N PHE A 183 15.77 -16.14 0.11
CA PHE A 183 16.59 -15.10 -0.51
C PHE A 183 16.19 -13.73 0.03
N PHE A 184 17.05 -13.13 0.82
CA PHE A 184 16.93 -11.77 1.32
C PHE A 184 17.59 -10.79 0.35
N TYR A 185 16.83 -9.73 0.00
CA TYR A 185 17.28 -8.63 -0.83
C TYR A 185 17.26 -7.32 -0.06
#